data_2ab3dd3eecb7876ab9ec1197b72f9607
#
_entry.id   2ab3dd3eecb7876ab9ec1197b72f9607
#
_cell.length_a   1.000
_cell.length_b   1.000
_cell.length_c   1.000
_cell.angle_alpha   90.00
_cell.angle_beta   90.00
_cell.angle_gamma   90.00
#
_symmetry.space_group_name_H-M   'P 1'
#
loop_
_entity.id
_entity.type
_entity.pdbx_description
1 polymer ?
#
loop_
_entity_poly.entity_id
_entity_poly.type
_entity_poly.pdbx_seq_one_letter_code
_entity_poly.pdbx_strand_id
1 'polypeptide(L)'
;MRIALELAGQNKTYESLALKFFEHYIYIGAAMKNMGGRNYSLWDEDDGFFYDVLRYPDGSFEKFRVRSLVGIVPLYAAETLKMDDIEPFQEFKTNFLWFVNNRRQLTESCCHYLELEGKQQYELTIVDNKQMRRILERLLSPSEFLSDYGIRSLSKYHELRPFVFGHSEVRYDPAESENKIKGGNSNWRGPIWFPTTFLIIDSLRTLGA
;
A
#
# COMPACT_ATOMS: atom_id res chain seq x y z
N MET A 1 -13.11 -4.97 0.25
CA MET A 1 -14.16 -4.39 1.09
C MET A 1 -15.24 -3.72 0.25
N ARG A 2 -14.97 -2.71 -0.58
CA ARG A 2 -15.97 -1.99 -1.42
C ARG A 2 -16.87 -2.92 -2.22
N ILE A 3 -16.30 -3.87 -2.99
CA ILE A 3 -17.10 -4.86 -3.75
C ILE A 3 -18.03 -5.68 -2.84
N ALA A 4 -17.57 -6.04 -1.64
CA ALA A 4 -18.41 -6.79 -0.71
C ALA A 4 -19.58 -5.95 -0.18
N LEU A 5 -19.37 -4.65 0.08
CA LEU A 5 -20.46 -3.74 0.46
C LEU A 5 -21.48 -3.52 -0.68
N GLU A 6 -21.02 -3.38 -1.92
CA GLU A 6 -21.92 -3.33 -3.09
C GLU A 6 -22.80 -4.58 -3.19
N LEU A 7 -22.20 -5.77 -3.02
CA LEU A 7 -22.93 -7.03 -3.05
C LEU A 7 -23.86 -7.21 -1.84
N ALA A 8 -23.52 -6.61 -0.70
CA ALA A 8 -24.33 -6.65 0.51
C ALA A 8 -25.72 -5.99 0.33
N GLY A 9 -25.82 -5.02 -0.59
CA GLY A 9 -27.09 -4.43 -0.99
C GLY A 9 -28.08 -5.45 -1.59
N GLN A 10 -27.60 -6.56 -2.13
CA GLN A 10 -28.39 -7.64 -2.69
C GLN A 10 -28.48 -8.87 -1.78
N ASN A 11 -27.44 -9.14 -1.01
CA ASN A 11 -27.35 -10.30 -0.12
C ASN A 11 -26.55 -9.96 1.15
N LYS A 12 -27.25 -9.92 2.28
CA LYS A 12 -26.69 -9.56 3.60
C LYS A 12 -25.47 -10.40 4.03
N THR A 13 -25.32 -11.60 3.52
CA THR A 13 -24.13 -12.45 3.81
C THR A 13 -22.82 -11.73 3.48
N TYR A 14 -22.84 -10.78 2.54
CA TYR A 14 -21.66 -10.00 2.18
C TYR A 14 -21.29 -8.92 3.20
N GLU A 15 -22.15 -8.57 4.16
CA GLU A 15 -21.79 -7.64 5.26
C GLU A 15 -20.66 -8.26 6.12
N SER A 16 -20.79 -9.53 6.51
CA SER A 16 -19.76 -10.22 7.28
C SER A 16 -18.46 -10.38 6.51
N LEU A 17 -18.54 -10.57 5.19
CA LEU A 17 -17.36 -10.62 4.32
C LEU A 17 -16.67 -9.23 4.21
N ALA A 18 -17.45 -8.16 4.10
CA ALA A 18 -16.93 -6.80 4.11
C ALA A 18 -16.19 -6.48 5.43
N LEU A 19 -16.79 -6.89 6.56
CA LEU A 19 -16.16 -6.75 7.88
C LEU A 19 -14.83 -7.50 7.95
N LYS A 20 -14.79 -8.75 7.48
CA LYS A 20 -13.58 -9.55 7.44
C LYS A 20 -12.47 -8.88 6.60
N PHE A 21 -12.81 -8.28 5.46
CA PHE A 21 -11.84 -7.52 4.67
C PHE A 21 -11.35 -6.27 5.39
N PHE A 22 -12.24 -5.56 6.11
CA PHE A 22 -11.84 -4.44 6.95
C PHE A 22 -10.86 -4.86 8.05
N GLU A 23 -11.16 -5.91 8.80
CA GLU A 23 -10.28 -6.43 9.84
C GLU A 23 -8.91 -6.83 9.28
N HIS A 24 -8.88 -7.54 8.14
CA HIS A 24 -7.62 -7.90 7.48
C HIS A 24 -6.83 -6.66 7.03
N TYR A 25 -7.51 -5.64 6.51
CA TYR A 25 -6.88 -4.37 6.16
C TYR A 25 -6.18 -3.75 7.38
N ILE A 26 -6.86 -3.67 8.51
CA ILE A 26 -6.30 -3.11 9.75
C ILE A 26 -5.10 -3.92 10.25
N TYR A 27 -5.22 -5.26 10.28
CA TYR A 27 -4.10 -6.11 10.69
C TYR A 27 -2.88 -5.99 9.78
N ILE A 28 -3.09 -5.90 8.46
CA ILE A 28 -2.01 -5.69 7.50
C ILE A 28 -1.36 -4.32 7.71
N GLY A 29 -2.17 -3.25 7.83
CA GLY A 29 -1.67 -1.89 8.07
C GLY A 29 -0.85 -1.78 9.35
N ALA A 30 -1.36 -2.34 10.45
CA ALA A 30 -0.64 -2.38 11.72
C ALA A 30 0.66 -3.19 11.62
N ALA A 31 0.64 -4.35 10.93
CA ALA A 31 1.83 -5.18 10.74
C ALA A 31 2.90 -4.49 9.89
N MET A 32 2.53 -3.72 8.88
CA MET A 32 3.47 -2.97 8.04
C MET A 32 4.20 -1.88 8.81
N LYS A 33 3.53 -1.24 9.77
CA LYS A 33 4.11 -0.19 10.62
C LYS A 33 4.93 -0.75 11.78
N ASN A 34 4.50 -1.86 12.34
CA ASN A 34 5.18 -2.52 13.44
C ASN A 34 5.03 -4.05 13.33
N MET A 35 6.00 -4.71 12.77
CA MET A 35 6.04 -6.15 12.49
C MET A 35 5.93 -7.00 13.76
N GLY A 36 4.77 -6.94 14.44
CA GLY A 36 4.45 -7.78 15.58
C GLY A 36 5.33 -7.54 16.80
N GLY A 37 5.66 -6.27 17.13
CA GLY A 37 6.53 -5.91 18.25
C GLY A 37 8.02 -6.12 17.99
N ARG A 38 8.41 -6.38 16.75
CA ARG A 38 9.80 -6.48 16.32
C ARG A 38 10.34 -5.09 16.01
N ASN A 39 11.64 -4.87 16.25
CA ASN A 39 12.28 -3.56 16.08
C ASN A 39 12.56 -3.21 14.61
N TYR A 40 11.66 -3.55 13.67
CA TYR A 40 11.78 -3.13 12.28
C TYR A 40 10.41 -2.87 11.64
N SER A 41 10.40 -1.93 10.72
CA SER A 41 9.26 -1.53 9.89
C SER A 41 9.62 -1.74 8.42
N LEU A 42 8.62 -1.96 7.58
CA LEU A 42 8.82 -1.98 6.12
C LEU A 42 9.16 -0.57 5.58
N TRP A 43 8.72 0.47 6.27
CA TRP A 43 9.11 1.85 5.96
C TRP A 43 10.57 2.11 6.31
N ASP A 44 11.29 2.77 5.43
CA ASP A 44 12.64 3.25 5.64
C ASP A 44 12.61 4.77 5.79
N GLU A 45 12.91 5.27 6.99
CA GLU A 45 12.85 6.71 7.29
C GLU A 45 13.93 7.50 6.55
N ASP A 46 15.11 6.94 6.35
CA ASP A 46 16.20 7.62 5.68
C ASP A 46 15.88 7.78 4.19
N ASP A 47 15.44 6.70 3.56
CA ASP A 47 15.19 6.66 2.12
C ASP A 47 13.76 7.12 1.76
N GLY A 48 12.81 7.12 2.70
CA GLY A 48 11.43 7.55 2.48
C GLY A 48 10.67 6.66 1.51
N PHE A 49 10.79 5.36 1.70
CA PHE A 49 10.18 4.37 0.83
C PHE A 49 9.89 3.06 1.59
N PHE A 50 8.94 2.25 1.13
CA PHE A 50 8.70 0.92 1.68
C PHE A 50 9.59 -0.11 1.00
N TYR A 51 10.17 -1.01 1.79
CA TYR A 51 11.03 -2.08 1.32
C TYR A 51 10.64 -3.42 1.90
N ASP A 52 10.90 -4.47 1.13
CA ASP A 52 10.86 -5.84 1.63
C ASP A 52 11.94 -6.03 2.71
N VAL A 53 11.64 -6.91 3.67
CA VAL A 53 12.58 -7.26 4.74
C VAL A 53 12.79 -8.76 4.73
N LEU A 54 14.03 -9.19 4.55
CA LEU A 54 14.45 -10.57 4.76
C LEU A 54 14.78 -10.77 6.24
N ARG A 55 14.18 -11.75 6.86
CA ARG A 55 14.48 -12.17 8.22
C ARG A 55 15.25 -13.47 8.22
N TYR A 56 16.35 -13.51 8.97
CA TYR A 56 17.15 -14.69 9.17
C TYR A 56 16.71 -15.52 10.37
N PRO A 57 17.05 -16.82 10.45
CA PRO A 57 16.67 -17.69 11.57
C PRO A 57 17.21 -17.22 12.94
N ASP A 58 18.31 -16.51 12.97
CA ASP A 58 18.92 -15.93 14.20
C ASP A 58 18.16 -14.68 14.70
N GLY A 59 17.13 -14.23 13.95
CA GLY A 59 16.35 -13.06 14.28
C GLY A 59 16.88 -11.75 13.71
N SER A 60 18.07 -11.73 13.11
CA SER A 60 18.56 -10.58 12.35
C SER A 60 17.70 -10.34 11.10
N PHE A 61 17.81 -9.15 10.53
CA PHE A 61 17.03 -8.79 9.34
C PHE A 61 17.84 -7.89 8.41
N GLU A 62 17.49 -7.93 7.13
CA GLU A 62 18.07 -7.07 6.09
C GLU A 62 16.95 -6.47 5.24
N LYS A 63 17.00 -5.15 5.01
CA LYS A 63 16.08 -4.46 4.09
C LYS A 63 16.58 -4.58 2.65
N PHE A 64 15.72 -5.06 1.79
CA PHE A 64 15.95 -5.11 0.35
C PHE A 64 15.58 -3.76 -0.26
N ARG A 65 16.55 -2.82 -0.29
CA ARG A 65 16.36 -1.45 -0.80
C ARG A 65 16.24 -1.39 -2.32
N VAL A 66 15.30 -2.14 -2.85
CA VAL A 66 14.93 -2.13 -4.27
C VAL A 66 13.71 -1.23 -4.45
N ARG A 67 13.90 -0.08 -5.10
CA ARG A 67 12.83 0.86 -5.43
C ARG A 67 11.99 0.31 -6.57
N SER A 68 10.95 -0.43 -6.23
CA SER A 68 10.03 -1.05 -7.17
C SER A 68 8.58 -0.70 -6.85
N LEU A 69 7.64 -1.05 -7.72
CA LEU A 69 6.20 -0.90 -7.50
C LEU A 69 5.73 -1.55 -6.20
N VAL A 70 6.41 -2.58 -5.70
CA VAL A 70 6.09 -3.23 -4.43
C VAL A 70 6.11 -2.23 -3.27
N GLY A 71 7.09 -1.31 -3.26
CA GLY A 71 7.16 -0.24 -2.25
C GLY A 71 6.12 0.88 -2.43
N ILE A 72 5.35 0.87 -3.53
CA ILE A 72 4.26 1.82 -3.80
C ILE A 72 2.89 1.19 -3.48
N VAL A 73 2.80 -0.15 -3.43
CA VAL A 73 1.55 -0.89 -3.13
C VAL A 73 0.81 -0.37 -1.89
N PRO A 74 1.46 0.05 -0.79
CA PRO A 74 0.77 0.62 0.37
C PRO A 74 -0.09 1.84 0.04
N LEU A 75 0.28 2.61 -0.99
CA LEU A 75 -0.50 3.76 -1.47
C LEU A 75 -1.84 3.32 -2.09
N TYR A 76 -1.94 2.11 -2.67
CA TYR A 76 -3.18 1.60 -3.26
C TYR A 76 -4.23 1.25 -2.21
N ALA A 77 -3.81 1.05 -0.97
CA ALA A 77 -4.67 0.69 0.14
C ALA A 77 -5.32 1.95 0.76
N ALA A 78 -6.01 2.74 -0.07
CA ALA A 78 -6.75 3.92 0.34
C ALA A 78 -8.24 3.73 0.07
N GLU A 79 -9.08 4.08 1.05
CA GLU A 79 -10.54 4.01 0.94
C GLU A 79 -11.19 5.04 1.85
N THR A 80 -12.31 5.60 1.41
CA THR A 80 -13.15 6.48 2.23
C THR A 80 -14.48 5.80 2.50
N LEU A 81 -14.79 5.58 3.77
CA LEU A 81 -16.07 5.06 4.23
C LEU A 81 -16.92 6.21 4.78
N LYS A 82 -17.88 6.66 4.00
CA LYS A 82 -18.88 7.62 4.47
C LYS A 82 -19.89 6.90 5.35
N MET A 83 -20.25 7.51 6.48
CA MET A 83 -21.21 6.90 7.42
C MET A 83 -22.58 6.71 6.76
N ASP A 84 -22.98 7.63 5.89
CA ASP A 84 -24.25 7.53 5.14
C ASP A 84 -24.26 6.31 4.20
N ASP A 85 -23.12 5.99 3.56
CA ASP A 85 -23.03 4.87 2.61
C ASP A 85 -23.07 3.50 3.31
N ILE A 86 -22.66 3.43 4.57
CA ILE A 86 -22.69 2.19 5.37
C ILE A 86 -23.91 2.09 6.29
N GLU A 87 -24.76 3.13 6.35
CA GLU A 87 -25.98 3.14 7.16
C GLU A 87 -26.93 1.97 6.86
N PRO A 88 -27.13 1.55 5.59
CA PRO A 88 -27.98 0.40 5.29
C PRO A 88 -27.45 -0.95 5.80
N PHE A 89 -26.15 -1.04 6.07
CA PHE A 89 -25.44 -2.28 6.43
C PHE A 89 -25.22 -2.35 7.94
N GLN A 90 -26.29 -2.64 8.69
CA GLN A 90 -26.30 -2.50 10.15
C GLN A 90 -25.34 -3.45 10.87
N GLU A 91 -25.17 -4.68 10.37
CA GLU A 91 -24.21 -5.64 10.93
C GLU A 91 -22.79 -5.15 10.71
N PHE A 92 -22.46 -4.76 9.49
CA PHE A 92 -21.14 -4.20 9.17
C PHE A 92 -20.88 -2.93 9.99
N LYS A 93 -21.79 -1.97 9.99
CA LYS A 93 -21.65 -0.68 10.70
C LYS A 93 -21.39 -0.89 12.20
N THR A 94 -22.21 -1.73 12.85
CA THR A 94 -22.09 -2.00 14.29
C THR A 94 -20.73 -2.60 14.63
N ASN A 95 -20.31 -3.62 13.92
CA ASN A 95 -19.03 -4.28 14.16
C ASN A 95 -17.83 -3.42 13.79
N PHE A 96 -17.92 -2.65 12.69
CA PHE A 96 -16.91 -1.67 12.30
C PHE A 96 -16.68 -0.64 13.41
N LEU A 97 -17.73 0.01 13.90
CA LEU A 97 -17.63 1.00 14.97
C LEU A 97 -17.12 0.38 16.28
N TRP A 98 -17.57 -0.84 16.60
CA TRP A 98 -17.03 -1.57 17.74
C TRP A 98 -15.53 -1.79 17.61
N PHE A 99 -15.07 -2.27 16.45
CA PHE A 99 -13.66 -2.55 16.20
C PHE A 99 -12.81 -1.28 16.30
N VAL A 100 -13.23 -0.19 15.65
CA VAL A 100 -12.51 1.10 15.70
C VAL A 100 -12.40 1.62 17.12
N ASN A 101 -13.47 1.51 17.93
CA ASN A 101 -13.47 2.01 19.31
C ASN A 101 -12.70 1.14 20.29
N ASN A 102 -12.68 -0.18 20.09
CA ASN A 102 -12.11 -1.14 21.05
C ASN A 102 -10.71 -1.65 20.65
N ARG A 103 -10.26 -1.40 19.43
CA ARG A 103 -8.94 -1.83 18.92
C ARG A 103 -8.08 -0.65 18.47
N ARG A 104 -8.10 0.47 19.22
CA ARG A 104 -7.40 1.71 18.87
C ARG A 104 -5.93 1.50 18.57
N GLN A 105 -5.23 0.64 19.33
CA GLN A 105 -3.81 0.31 19.10
C GLN A 105 -3.51 -0.25 17.70
N LEU A 106 -4.53 -0.76 16.99
CA LEU A 106 -4.39 -1.26 15.62
C LEU A 106 -4.90 -0.24 14.61
N THR A 107 -5.99 0.48 14.93
CA THR A 107 -6.72 1.34 13.98
C THR A 107 -6.14 2.74 13.87
N GLU A 108 -5.57 3.29 14.96
CA GLU A 108 -5.09 4.68 15.02
C GLU A 108 -4.06 5.03 13.94
N SER A 109 -3.37 4.02 13.42
CA SER A 109 -2.32 4.20 12.41
C SER A 109 -2.80 4.11 10.96
N CYS A 110 -4.05 3.66 10.71
CA CYS A 110 -4.53 3.40 9.35
C CYS A 110 -6.04 3.59 9.17
N CYS A 111 -6.75 4.12 10.18
CA CYS A 111 -8.18 4.42 10.10
C CYS A 111 -8.45 5.73 10.85
N HIS A 112 -8.75 6.79 10.12
CA HIS A 112 -8.87 8.15 10.65
C HIS A 112 -10.29 8.66 10.51
N TYR A 113 -10.89 9.11 11.63
CA TYR A 113 -12.18 9.77 11.61
C TYR A 113 -12.02 11.20 11.09
N LEU A 114 -12.87 11.58 10.14
CA LEU A 114 -12.96 12.92 9.58
C LEU A 114 -14.41 13.40 9.58
N GLU A 115 -14.57 14.69 9.76
CA GLU A 115 -15.86 15.35 9.57
C GLU A 115 -15.66 16.49 8.54
N LEU A 116 -16.23 16.30 7.36
CA LEU A 116 -16.15 17.25 6.26
C LEU A 116 -17.55 17.73 5.89
N GLU A 117 -17.75 19.04 5.94
CA GLU A 117 -19.04 19.68 5.59
C GLU A 117 -20.25 19.08 6.37
N GLY A 118 -20.04 18.72 7.64
CA GLY A 118 -21.03 18.10 8.49
C GLY A 118 -21.32 16.62 8.19
N LYS A 119 -20.55 15.99 7.31
CA LYS A 119 -20.64 14.57 7.00
C LYS A 119 -19.52 13.79 7.69
N GLN A 120 -19.92 12.71 8.34
CA GLN A 120 -19.00 11.83 9.05
C GLN A 120 -18.45 10.77 8.10
N GLN A 121 -17.13 10.57 8.12
CA GLN A 121 -16.47 9.54 7.33
C GLN A 121 -15.23 9.01 8.02
N TYR A 122 -14.78 7.83 7.60
CA TYR A 122 -13.50 7.25 7.98
C TYR A 122 -12.62 7.14 6.75
N GLU A 123 -11.42 7.70 6.85
CA GLU A 123 -10.37 7.51 5.86
C GLU A 123 -9.52 6.32 6.27
N LEU A 124 -9.41 5.33 5.39
CA LEU A 124 -8.55 4.18 5.55
C LEU A 124 -7.31 4.40 4.68
N THR A 125 -6.15 4.54 5.31
CA THR A 125 -4.87 4.66 4.61
C THR A 125 -3.73 4.07 5.44
N ILE A 126 -2.87 3.28 4.80
CA ILE A 126 -1.66 2.74 5.43
C ILE A 126 -0.55 3.80 5.44
N VAL A 127 -0.60 4.72 4.50
CA VAL A 127 0.43 5.73 4.26
C VAL A 127 0.00 7.05 4.89
N ASP A 128 0.80 7.57 5.81
CA ASP A 128 0.54 8.91 6.36
C ASP A 128 0.96 10.03 5.36
N ASN A 129 0.56 11.26 5.65
CA ASN A 129 0.82 12.40 4.76
C ASN A 129 2.31 12.67 4.50
N LYS A 130 3.19 12.42 5.48
CA LYS A 130 4.63 12.57 5.33
C LYS A 130 5.20 11.50 4.41
N GLN A 131 4.78 10.26 4.62
CA GLN A 131 5.17 9.11 3.79
C GLN A 131 4.64 9.28 2.37
N MET A 132 3.37 9.64 2.19
CA MET A 132 2.76 9.87 0.89
C MET A 132 3.54 10.92 0.09
N ARG A 133 3.88 12.05 0.69
CA ARG A 133 4.68 13.11 0.03
C ARG A 133 6.01 12.58 -0.46
N ARG A 134 6.74 11.84 0.36
CA ARG A 134 8.05 11.26 0.01
C ARG A 134 7.95 10.20 -1.10
N ILE A 135 6.89 9.38 -1.08
CA ILE A 135 6.62 8.42 -2.16
C ILE A 135 6.31 9.16 -3.46
N LEU A 136 5.47 10.21 -3.42
CA LEU A 136 5.09 10.98 -4.60
C LEU A 136 6.28 11.73 -5.21
N GLU A 137 7.20 12.26 -4.43
CA GLU A 137 8.43 12.87 -4.92
C GLU A 137 9.23 11.91 -5.81
N ARG A 138 9.32 10.64 -5.44
CA ARG A 138 9.96 9.61 -6.25
C ARG A 138 9.10 9.16 -7.43
N LEU A 139 7.82 8.97 -7.18
CA LEU A 139 6.86 8.50 -8.19
C LEU A 139 6.78 9.45 -9.39
N LEU A 140 6.81 10.75 -9.13
CA LEU A 140 6.70 11.81 -10.13
C LEU A 140 8.06 12.28 -10.67
N SER A 141 9.16 11.67 -10.23
CA SER A 141 10.50 11.99 -10.74
C SER A 141 10.83 11.21 -12.01
N PRO A 142 11.19 11.90 -13.13
CA PRO A 142 11.66 11.24 -14.36
C PRO A 142 12.93 10.41 -14.18
N SER A 143 13.77 10.77 -13.20
CA SER A 143 14.98 10.01 -12.85
C SER A 143 14.70 8.75 -12.01
N GLU A 144 13.45 8.58 -11.58
CA GLU A 144 13.00 7.43 -10.81
C GLU A 144 11.85 6.70 -11.53
N PHE A 145 10.60 6.93 -11.14
CA PHE A 145 9.48 6.12 -11.63
C PHE A 145 8.71 6.74 -12.81
N LEU A 146 8.68 8.06 -12.95
CA LEU A 146 7.90 8.69 -14.02
C LEU A 146 8.56 8.50 -15.38
N SER A 147 7.79 8.06 -16.35
CA SER A 147 8.17 8.05 -17.77
C SER A 147 7.10 8.73 -18.61
N ASP A 148 7.38 8.94 -19.90
CA ASP A 148 6.42 9.51 -20.85
C ASP A 148 5.18 8.62 -21.04
N TYR A 149 5.23 7.37 -20.63
CA TYR A 149 4.18 6.37 -20.83
C TYR A 149 3.47 5.96 -19.52
N GLY A 150 3.94 6.42 -18.37
CA GLY A 150 3.40 6.09 -17.04
C GLY A 150 4.47 5.71 -16.03
N ILE A 151 4.06 5.02 -14.99
CA ILE A 151 4.92 4.68 -13.86
C ILE A 151 5.67 3.37 -14.11
N ARG A 152 6.99 3.43 -14.00
CA ARG A 152 7.87 2.26 -14.14
C ARG A 152 7.68 1.26 -13.00
N SER A 153 7.77 -0.02 -13.29
CA SER A 153 7.72 -1.08 -12.27
C SER A 153 8.96 -1.14 -11.39
N LEU A 154 10.12 -0.74 -11.92
CA LEU A 154 11.38 -0.56 -11.21
C LEU A 154 11.90 0.85 -11.46
N SER A 155 12.36 1.52 -10.41
CA SER A 155 12.92 2.86 -10.53
C SER A 155 14.17 2.88 -11.41
N LYS A 156 14.24 3.89 -12.31
CA LYS A 156 15.42 4.16 -13.13
C LYS A 156 16.68 4.46 -12.29
N TYR A 157 16.52 4.81 -11.03
CA TYR A 157 17.62 4.92 -10.06
C TYR A 157 18.58 3.71 -10.11
N HIS A 158 18.02 2.50 -10.33
CA HIS A 158 18.80 1.25 -10.38
C HIS A 158 19.56 1.01 -11.70
N GLU A 159 19.48 1.94 -12.66
CA GLU A 159 20.30 1.90 -13.88
C GLU A 159 21.79 2.08 -13.55
N LEU A 160 22.10 3.06 -12.71
CA LEU A 160 23.46 3.39 -12.28
C LEU A 160 23.81 2.86 -10.89
N ARG A 161 22.83 2.40 -10.13
CA ARG A 161 22.96 1.91 -8.75
C ARG A 161 22.19 0.61 -8.58
N PRO A 162 22.65 -0.48 -9.19
CA PRO A 162 21.99 -1.77 -9.04
C PRO A 162 22.02 -2.20 -7.57
N PHE A 163 20.96 -2.85 -7.13
CA PHE A 163 20.93 -3.48 -5.81
C PHE A 163 21.60 -4.86 -5.91
N VAL A 164 22.59 -5.10 -5.06
CA VAL A 164 23.36 -6.35 -5.05
C VAL A 164 23.01 -7.15 -3.80
N PHE A 165 22.70 -8.42 -3.98
CA PHE A 165 22.49 -9.37 -2.91
C PHE A 165 23.18 -10.70 -3.22
N GLY A 166 24.21 -11.05 -2.43
CA GLY A 166 25.07 -12.19 -2.72
C GLY A 166 25.76 -12.05 -4.09
N HIS A 167 25.53 -13.03 -4.96
CA HIS A 167 26.05 -13.03 -6.34
C HIS A 167 25.04 -12.49 -7.38
N SER A 168 23.98 -11.91 -6.94
CA SER A 168 22.88 -11.49 -7.82
C SER A 168 22.62 -10.00 -7.72
N GLU A 169 22.18 -9.38 -8.83
CA GLU A 169 21.85 -7.96 -8.85
C GLU A 169 20.45 -7.69 -9.40
N VAL A 170 19.83 -6.62 -8.91
CA VAL A 170 18.62 -6.02 -9.48
C VAL A 170 19.03 -4.71 -10.14
N ARG A 171 18.92 -4.66 -11.47
CA ARG A 171 19.23 -3.50 -12.29
C ARG A 171 17.99 -3.05 -13.05
N TYR A 172 17.87 -1.76 -13.30
CA TYR A 172 16.83 -1.24 -14.19
C TYR A 172 17.19 -1.60 -15.65
N ASP A 173 16.23 -2.25 -16.30
CA ASP A 173 16.31 -2.61 -17.72
C ASP A 173 15.02 -2.13 -18.41
N PRO A 174 15.09 -1.21 -19.40
CA PRO A 174 13.90 -0.67 -20.06
C PRO A 174 13.20 -1.67 -21.01
N ALA A 175 13.91 -2.72 -21.40
CA ALA A 175 13.43 -3.81 -22.22
C ALA A 175 13.43 -5.13 -21.45
N GLU A 176 13.52 -6.27 -22.12
CA GLU A 176 13.60 -7.58 -21.46
C GLU A 176 14.88 -7.74 -20.66
N SER A 177 14.75 -8.25 -19.43
CA SER A 177 15.87 -8.50 -18.55
C SER A 177 16.36 -9.94 -18.67
N GLU A 178 17.67 -10.11 -18.74
CA GLU A 178 18.34 -11.41 -18.70
C GLU A 178 18.48 -11.98 -17.29
N ASN A 179 18.32 -11.14 -16.27
CA ASN A 179 18.48 -11.52 -14.86
C ASN A 179 17.14 -11.98 -14.25
N LYS A 180 17.19 -13.09 -13.48
CA LYS A 180 16.00 -13.75 -12.93
C LYS A 180 15.56 -13.27 -11.55
N ILE A 181 16.29 -12.38 -10.89
CA ILE A 181 15.86 -11.81 -9.60
C ILE A 181 14.67 -10.86 -9.81
N LYS A 182 13.75 -10.85 -8.83
CA LYS A 182 12.55 -10.00 -8.85
C LYS A 182 11.71 -10.19 -10.12
N GLY A 183 11.32 -11.45 -10.38
CA GLY A 183 10.31 -11.77 -11.36
C GLY A 183 10.79 -12.46 -12.62
N GLY A 184 12.10 -12.58 -12.82
CA GLY A 184 12.69 -13.46 -13.84
C GLY A 184 12.45 -13.09 -15.29
N ASN A 185 11.78 -11.98 -15.57
CA ASN A 185 11.53 -11.46 -16.91
C ASN A 185 11.44 -9.93 -16.88
N SER A 186 11.22 -9.31 -18.04
CA SER A 186 11.08 -7.87 -18.20
C SER A 186 9.98 -7.22 -17.36
N ASN A 187 9.00 -8.00 -16.91
CA ASN A 187 7.80 -7.48 -16.26
C ASN A 187 8.04 -6.69 -14.97
N TRP A 188 9.19 -6.89 -14.31
CA TRP A 188 9.53 -6.24 -13.06
C TRP A 188 10.81 -5.40 -13.14
N ARG A 189 11.29 -5.12 -14.36
CA ARG A 189 12.58 -4.47 -14.60
C ARG A 189 12.48 -3.12 -15.30
N GLY A 190 11.36 -2.44 -15.20
CA GLY A 190 11.17 -1.10 -15.73
C GLY A 190 9.99 -0.95 -16.68
N PRO A 191 9.31 -2.01 -17.17
CA PRO A 191 8.13 -1.86 -18.00
C PRO A 191 7.02 -1.14 -17.22
N ILE A 192 6.07 -0.58 -17.96
CA ILE A 192 4.95 0.18 -17.43
C ILE A 192 3.71 -0.68 -17.49
N TRP A 193 2.98 -0.71 -16.36
CA TRP A 193 1.77 -1.51 -16.23
C TRP A 193 0.56 -0.60 -16.09
N PHE A 194 -0.33 -0.68 -17.06
CA PHE A 194 -1.58 0.08 -17.03
C PHE A 194 -2.40 -0.16 -15.74
N PRO A 195 -2.62 -1.41 -15.28
CA PRO A 195 -3.40 -1.65 -14.06
C PRO A 195 -2.82 -0.96 -12.82
N THR A 196 -1.50 -0.99 -12.64
CA THR A 196 -0.85 -0.37 -11.48
C THR A 196 -0.87 1.15 -11.56
N THR A 197 -0.68 1.73 -12.75
CA THR A 197 -0.82 3.17 -12.96
C THR A 197 -2.26 3.64 -12.68
N PHE A 198 -3.27 2.86 -13.09
CA PHE A 198 -4.66 3.14 -12.76
C PHE A 198 -4.90 3.14 -11.24
N LEU A 199 -4.40 2.12 -10.52
CA LEU A 199 -4.54 2.05 -9.06
C LEU A 199 -3.88 3.23 -8.34
N ILE A 200 -2.74 3.71 -8.82
CA ILE A 200 -2.09 4.92 -8.28
C ILE A 200 -3.01 6.13 -8.44
N ILE A 201 -3.56 6.34 -9.64
CA ILE A 201 -4.44 7.49 -9.92
C ILE A 201 -5.71 7.42 -9.06
N ASP A 202 -6.33 6.26 -8.94
CA ASP A 202 -7.53 6.04 -8.14
C ASP A 202 -7.27 6.33 -6.65
N SER A 203 -6.17 5.84 -6.12
CA SER A 203 -5.76 6.10 -4.73
C SER A 203 -5.51 7.58 -4.45
N LEU A 204 -4.84 8.27 -5.37
CA LEU A 204 -4.59 9.71 -5.23
C LEU A 204 -5.89 10.53 -5.28
N ARG A 205 -6.85 10.12 -6.09
CA ARG A 205 -8.19 10.73 -6.10
C ARG A 205 -8.94 10.49 -4.79
N THR A 206 -8.85 9.29 -4.24
CA THR A 206 -9.50 8.94 -2.97
C THR A 206 -8.93 9.75 -1.80
N LEU A 207 -7.61 9.96 -1.79
CA LEU A 207 -6.91 10.70 -0.73
C LEU A 207 -6.94 12.23 -0.92
N GLY A 208 -7.23 12.71 -2.11
CA GLY A 208 -7.26 14.14 -2.45
C GLY A 208 -8.67 14.72 -2.63
N ALA A 209 -9.70 13.91 -2.44
CA ALA A 209 -11.10 14.29 -2.62
C ALA A 209 -11.72 14.91 -1.37
#